data_4a7c937eb7f6b75b44ef8d293878de91
#
_entry.id   4a7c937eb7f6b75b44ef8d293878de91
#
_cell.length_a   1.000
_cell.length_b   1.000
_cell.length_c   1.000
_cell.angle_alpha   90.00
_cell.angle_beta   90.00
_cell.angle_gamma   90.00
#
_symmetry.space_group_name_H-M   'P 1'
#
loop_
_entity.id
_entity.type
_entity.pdbx_description
1 polymer ?
#
loop_
_entity_poly.entity_id
_entity_poly.type
_entity_poly.pdbx_seq_one_letter_code
_entity_poly.pdbx_strand_id
1 'polypeptide(L)'
;MSVKVQILNDIKAAMKAGNSFERDTLRMINSAFKQIEVDERVELDDARIFTILQSEIKRRNESATQYKNGGRDDLAQKELGEIEIISRYLPKQLSDDELNAKISELIAQNSLNGIKDLGILMKLAKEAIGSACDGKRMSEAAKKALS
;
A
#
# COMPACT_ATOMS: atom_id res chain seq x y z
N MET A 1 0.39 8.27 -18.01
CA MET A 1 -0.65 8.94 -17.22
C MET A 1 -0.33 8.78 -15.74
N SER A 2 -0.33 9.85 -14.98
CA SER A 2 -0.08 9.78 -13.55
C SER A 2 -1.23 9.10 -12.82
N VAL A 3 -0.94 8.52 -11.64
CA VAL A 3 -1.97 7.88 -10.80
C VAL A 3 -3.03 8.90 -10.37
N LYS A 4 -2.63 10.13 -10.05
CA LYS A 4 -3.57 11.22 -9.72
C LYS A 4 -4.59 11.45 -10.85
N VAL A 5 -4.12 11.55 -12.07
CA VAL A 5 -4.98 11.76 -13.24
C VAL A 5 -5.88 10.56 -13.47
N GLN A 6 -5.35 9.36 -13.32
CA GLN A 6 -6.12 8.13 -13.44
C GLN A 6 -7.28 8.09 -12.43
N ILE A 7 -7.00 8.45 -11.19
CA ILE A 7 -8.04 8.50 -10.14
C ILE A 7 -9.11 9.53 -10.47
N LEU A 8 -8.72 10.72 -10.93
CA LEU A 8 -9.70 11.74 -11.35
C LEU A 8 -10.60 11.26 -12.48
N ASN A 9 -10.03 10.58 -13.47
CA ASN A 9 -10.80 10.02 -14.57
C ASN A 9 -11.74 8.91 -14.10
N ASP A 10 -11.30 8.09 -13.16
CA ASP A 10 -12.09 6.98 -12.61
C ASP A 10 -13.24 7.51 -11.74
N ILE A 11 -13.07 8.64 -11.05
CA ILE A 11 -14.16 9.31 -10.34
C ILE A 11 -15.26 9.70 -11.33
N LYS A 12 -14.90 10.29 -12.47
CA LYS A 12 -15.87 10.66 -13.51
C LYS A 12 -16.58 9.44 -14.09
N ALA A 13 -15.83 8.37 -14.32
CA ALA A 13 -16.39 7.11 -14.82
C ALA A 13 -17.37 6.49 -13.82
N ALA A 14 -17.04 6.49 -12.54
CA ALA A 14 -17.92 5.99 -11.48
C ALA A 14 -19.21 6.81 -11.37
N MET A 15 -19.10 8.12 -11.52
CA MET A 15 -20.28 9.01 -11.55
C MET A 15 -21.21 8.67 -12.71
N LYS A 16 -20.66 8.47 -13.91
CA LYS A 16 -21.45 8.11 -15.11
C LYS A 16 -22.11 6.74 -14.95
N ALA A 17 -21.41 5.79 -14.34
CA ALA A 17 -21.91 4.44 -14.12
C ALA A 17 -22.90 4.33 -12.94
N GLY A 18 -23.07 5.39 -12.16
CA GLY A 18 -23.91 5.37 -10.97
C GLY A 18 -23.33 4.58 -9.82
N ASN A 19 -22.02 4.31 -9.85
CA ASN A 19 -21.31 3.59 -8.78
C ASN A 19 -20.89 4.58 -7.69
N SER A 20 -21.79 4.85 -6.76
CA SER A 20 -21.57 5.82 -5.70
C SER A 20 -20.51 5.40 -4.69
N PHE A 21 -20.41 4.10 -4.40
CA PHE A 21 -19.40 3.57 -3.49
C PHE A 21 -17.98 3.80 -4.02
N GLU A 22 -17.73 3.45 -5.26
CA GLU A 22 -16.43 3.66 -5.91
C GLU A 22 -16.10 5.16 -6.01
N ARG A 23 -17.07 5.96 -6.45
CA ARG A 23 -16.93 7.41 -6.52
C ARG A 23 -16.50 8.00 -5.16
N ASP A 24 -17.22 7.65 -4.10
CA ASP A 24 -16.98 8.21 -2.77
C ASP A 24 -15.63 7.78 -2.21
N THR A 25 -15.24 6.52 -2.42
CA THR A 25 -13.94 6.00 -2.01
C THR A 25 -12.81 6.76 -2.71
N LEU A 26 -12.91 6.93 -4.03
CA LEU A 26 -11.90 7.65 -4.80
C LEU A 26 -11.86 9.14 -4.44
N ARG A 27 -12.98 9.75 -4.13
CA ARG A 27 -13.03 11.14 -3.66
C ARG A 27 -12.32 11.31 -2.32
N MET A 28 -12.48 10.38 -1.39
CA MET A 28 -11.77 10.40 -0.11
C MET A 28 -10.27 10.36 -0.32
N ILE A 29 -9.80 9.47 -1.18
CA ILE A 29 -8.38 9.33 -1.51
C ILE A 29 -7.83 10.60 -2.17
N ASN A 30 -8.57 11.14 -3.14
CA ASN A 30 -8.17 12.38 -3.80
C ASN A 30 -8.11 13.57 -2.82
N SER A 31 -9.03 13.64 -1.87
CA SER A 31 -9.01 14.66 -0.81
C SER A 31 -7.78 14.51 0.10
N ALA A 32 -7.39 13.27 0.41
CA ALA A 32 -6.18 13.03 1.20
C ALA A 32 -4.93 13.51 0.45
N PHE A 33 -4.85 13.29 -0.86
CA PHE A 33 -3.75 13.81 -1.67
C PHE A 33 -3.69 15.34 -1.63
N LYS A 34 -4.83 15.99 -1.85
CA LYS A 34 -4.91 17.46 -1.84
C LYS A 34 -4.51 18.03 -0.48
N GLN A 35 -4.93 17.40 0.61
CA GLN A 35 -4.58 17.86 1.95
C GLN A 35 -3.07 17.83 2.17
N ILE A 36 -2.41 16.76 1.76
CA ILE A 36 -0.95 16.63 1.86
C ILE A 36 -0.25 17.68 0.98
N GLU A 37 -0.74 17.87 -0.24
CA GLU A 37 -0.17 18.87 -1.16
C GLU A 37 -0.24 20.28 -0.60
N VAL A 38 -1.35 20.62 0.07
CA VAL A 38 -1.53 21.92 0.72
C VAL A 38 -0.65 22.04 1.94
N ASP A 39 -0.65 21.05 2.81
CA ASP A 39 0.10 21.09 4.08
C ASP A 39 1.60 21.12 3.88
N GLU A 40 2.12 20.36 2.92
CA GLU A 40 3.55 20.26 2.63
C GLU A 40 4.01 21.19 1.50
N ARG A 41 3.07 21.85 0.83
CA ARG A 41 3.34 22.75 -0.31
C ARG A 41 4.12 22.05 -1.42
N VAL A 42 3.70 20.84 -1.78
CA VAL A 42 4.33 20.01 -2.81
C VAL A 42 3.28 19.52 -3.79
N GLU A 43 3.74 19.10 -4.96
CA GLU A 43 2.95 18.30 -5.89
C GLU A 43 3.38 16.85 -5.72
N LEU A 44 2.40 15.95 -5.54
CA LEU A 44 2.69 14.53 -5.31
C LEU A 44 3.04 13.83 -6.62
N ASP A 45 4.15 13.12 -6.63
CA ASP A 45 4.50 12.19 -7.69
C ASP A 45 3.92 10.79 -7.41
N ASP A 46 4.03 9.89 -8.39
CA ASP A 46 3.48 8.53 -8.25
C ASP A 46 4.11 7.76 -7.09
N ALA A 47 5.41 7.91 -6.86
CA ALA A 47 6.09 7.23 -5.77
C ALA A 47 5.51 7.62 -4.40
N ARG A 48 5.28 8.92 -4.19
CA ARG A 48 4.67 9.40 -2.94
C ARG A 48 3.21 8.95 -2.84
N ILE A 49 2.48 8.95 -3.95
CA ILE A 49 1.09 8.47 -3.98
C ILE A 49 1.03 7.00 -3.57
N PHE A 50 1.92 6.15 -4.07
CA PHE A 50 1.94 4.74 -3.67
C PHE A 50 2.14 4.57 -2.17
N THR A 51 3.02 5.36 -1.56
CA THR A 51 3.23 5.36 -0.11
C THR A 51 1.95 5.76 0.64
N ILE A 52 1.26 6.78 0.17
CA ILE A 52 -0.01 7.23 0.76
C ILE A 52 -1.08 6.15 0.63
N LEU A 53 -1.20 5.52 -0.54
CA LEU A 53 -2.16 4.44 -0.76
C LEU A 53 -1.89 3.24 0.15
N GLN A 54 -0.64 2.88 0.36
CA GLN A 54 -0.26 1.82 1.29
C GLN A 54 -0.68 2.15 2.74
N SER A 55 -0.49 3.39 3.17
CA SER A 55 -0.96 3.86 4.48
C SER A 55 -2.47 3.79 4.62
N GLU A 56 -3.19 4.20 3.58
CA GLU A 56 -4.65 4.16 3.55
C GLU A 56 -5.16 2.73 3.65
N ILE A 57 -4.53 1.79 2.97
CA ILE A 57 -4.87 0.37 3.04
C ILE A 57 -4.59 -0.19 4.44
N LYS A 58 -3.44 0.11 5.01
CA LYS A 58 -3.06 -0.35 6.36
C LYS A 58 -4.06 0.11 7.39
N ARG A 59 -4.43 1.38 7.37
CA ARG A 59 -5.40 1.95 8.31
C ARG A 59 -6.76 1.27 8.20
N ARG A 60 -7.22 1.00 6.97
CA ARG A 60 -8.48 0.32 6.73
C ARG A 60 -8.46 -1.15 7.15
N ASN A 61 -7.35 -1.83 6.98
CA ASN A 61 -7.18 -3.19 7.49
C ASN A 61 -7.29 -3.24 9.02
N GLU A 62 -6.67 -2.30 9.69
CA GLU A 62 -6.77 -2.18 11.16
C GLU A 62 -8.21 -1.92 11.59
N SER A 63 -8.90 -1.00 10.91
CA SER A 63 -10.30 -0.70 11.17
C SER A 63 -11.20 -1.91 10.93
N ALA A 64 -11.00 -2.62 9.82
CA ALA A 64 -11.76 -3.82 9.50
C ALA A 64 -11.61 -4.90 10.56
N THR A 65 -10.39 -5.10 11.07
CA THR A 65 -10.13 -6.05 12.14
C THR A 65 -10.87 -5.67 13.42
N GLN A 66 -10.84 -4.39 13.79
CA GLN A 66 -11.54 -3.88 14.97
C GLN A 66 -13.05 -4.04 14.84
N TYR A 67 -13.61 -3.75 13.66
CA TYR A 67 -15.05 -3.93 13.42
C TYR A 67 -15.44 -5.39 13.50
N LYS A 68 -14.67 -6.31 12.95
CA LYS A 68 -14.91 -7.74 13.06
C LYS A 68 -14.93 -8.20 14.52
N ASN A 69 -13.93 -7.76 15.28
CA ASN A 69 -13.82 -8.11 16.69
C ASN A 69 -14.99 -7.56 17.52
N GLY A 70 -15.53 -6.42 17.10
CA GLY A 70 -16.71 -5.79 17.73
C GLY A 70 -18.05 -6.29 17.21
N GLY A 71 -18.08 -7.31 16.35
CA GLY A 71 -19.33 -7.86 15.80
C GLY A 71 -19.98 -6.99 14.73
N ARG A 72 -19.24 -6.08 14.12
CA ARG A 72 -19.74 -5.18 13.08
C ARG A 72 -19.19 -5.59 11.71
N ASP A 73 -19.60 -6.77 11.24
CA ASP A 73 -19.16 -7.28 9.94
C ASP A 73 -19.56 -6.37 8.78
N ASP A 74 -20.70 -5.68 8.88
CA ASP A 74 -21.14 -4.69 7.90
C ASP A 74 -20.12 -3.59 7.68
N LEU A 75 -19.58 -3.02 8.75
CA LEU A 75 -18.56 -1.97 8.68
C LEU A 75 -17.21 -2.53 8.24
N ALA A 76 -16.87 -3.75 8.66
CA ALA A 76 -15.66 -4.43 8.20
C ALA A 76 -15.69 -4.65 6.69
N GLN A 77 -16.81 -5.09 6.13
CA GLN A 77 -16.96 -5.30 4.69
C GLN A 77 -16.83 -4.00 3.89
N LYS A 78 -17.32 -2.90 4.43
CA LYS A 78 -17.16 -1.58 3.82
C LYS A 78 -15.68 -1.21 3.71
N GLU A 79 -14.93 -1.37 4.79
CA GLU A 79 -13.48 -1.10 4.80
C GLU A 79 -12.74 -1.97 3.78
N LEU A 80 -13.07 -3.27 3.74
CA LEU A 80 -12.44 -4.20 2.79
C LEU A 80 -12.78 -3.86 1.33
N GLY A 81 -14.00 -3.41 1.06
CA GLY A 81 -14.41 -2.94 -0.26
C GLY A 81 -13.64 -1.70 -0.70
N GLU A 82 -13.38 -0.77 0.20
CA GLU A 82 -12.55 0.40 -0.07
C GLU A 82 -11.11 0.00 -0.37
N ILE A 83 -10.55 -0.96 0.38
CA ILE A 83 -9.21 -1.50 0.14
C ILE A 83 -9.10 -2.09 -1.27
N GLU A 84 -10.09 -2.83 -1.72
CA GLU A 84 -10.09 -3.41 -3.06
C GLU A 84 -9.98 -2.34 -4.14
N ILE A 85 -10.73 -1.25 -4.00
CA ILE A 85 -10.69 -0.13 -4.94
C ILE A 85 -9.31 0.55 -4.92
N ILE A 86 -8.79 0.84 -3.74
CA ILE A 86 -7.49 1.51 -3.58
C ILE A 86 -6.35 0.65 -4.13
N SER A 87 -6.40 -0.65 -3.90
CA SER A 87 -5.35 -1.60 -4.33
C SER A 87 -5.14 -1.64 -5.83
N ARG A 88 -6.15 -1.28 -6.62
CA ARG A 88 -6.05 -1.25 -8.08
C ARG A 88 -5.01 -0.27 -8.60
N TYR A 89 -4.66 0.73 -7.80
CA TYR A 89 -3.73 1.80 -8.19
C TYR A 89 -2.29 1.53 -7.75
N LEU A 90 -2.07 0.49 -6.95
CA LEU A 90 -0.72 0.08 -6.56
C LEU A 90 -0.08 -0.76 -7.66
N PRO A 91 1.27 -0.79 -7.73
CA PRO A 91 1.97 -1.75 -8.57
C PRO A 91 1.57 -3.18 -8.22
N LYS A 92 1.77 -4.10 -9.15
CA LYS A 92 1.54 -5.53 -8.90
C LYS A 92 2.32 -5.95 -7.66
N GLN A 93 1.60 -6.53 -6.69
CA GLN A 93 2.22 -6.97 -5.44
C GLN A 93 2.97 -8.28 -5.64
N LEU A 94 4.12 -8.41 -4.98
CA LEU A 94 4.90 -9.64 -5.02
C LEU A 94 4.18 -10.74 -4.24
N SER A 95 4.20 -11.96 -4.79
CA SER A 95 3.80 -13.15 -4.05
C SER A 95 4.82 -13.44 -2.95
N ASP A 96 4.47 -14.33 -2.02
CA ASP A 96 5.40 -14.72 -0.96
C ASP A 96 6.68 -15.35 -1.53
N ASP A 97 6.55 -16.18 -2.58
CA ASP A 97 7.70 -16.79 -3.24
C ASP A 97 8.59 -15.75 -3.90
N GLU A 98 8.00 -14.79 -4.62
CA GLU A 98 8.72 -13.70 -5.25
C GLU A 98 9.42 -12.82 -4.21
N LEU A 99 8.74 -12.50 -3.12
CA LEU A 99 9.30 -11.72 -2.03
C LEU A 99 10.48 -12.43 -1.39
N ASN A 100 10.33 -13.70 -1.05
CA ASN A 100 11.39 -14.51 -0.45
C ASN A 100 12.60 -14.62 -1.37
N ALA A 101 12.38 -14.78 -2.67
CA ALA A 101 13.46 -14.82 -3.66
C ALA A 101 14.22 -13.50 -3.71
N LYS A 102 13.53 -12.37 -3.71
CA LYS A 102 14.14 -11.04 -3.70
C LYS A 102 14.97 -10.81 -2.44
N ILE A 103 14.43 -11.17 -1.28
CA ILE A 103 15.12 -11.03 -0.01
C ILE A 103 16.40 -11.89 0.01
N SER A 104 16.31 -13.15 -0.43
CA SER A 104 17.46 -14.06 -0.51
C SER A 104 18.55 -13.52 -1.44
N GLU A 105 18.15 -12.95 -2.57
CA GLU A 105 19.07 -12.34 -3.52
C GLU A 105 19.84 -11.17 -2.89
N LEU A 106 19.13 -10.29 -2.17
CA LEU A 106 19.74 -9.14 -1.49
C LEU A 106 20.72 -9.58 -0.41
N ILE A 107 20.39 -10.62 0.34
CA ILE A 107 21.28 -11.21 1.36
C ILE A 107 22.57 -11.73 0.71
N ALA A 108 22.45 -12.49 -0.37
CA ALA A 108 23.58 -13.07 -1.06
C ALA A 108 24.47 -11.99 -1.69
N GLN A 109 23.88 -11.02 -2.39
CA GLN A 109 24.63 -9.96 -3.07
C GLN A 109 25.38 -9.04 -2.11
N ASN A 110 24.90 -8.87 -0.90
CA ASN A 110 25.46 -7.94 0.08
C ASN A 110 26.14 -8.65 1.26
N SER A 111 26.30 -9.97 1.17
CA SER A 111 26.96 -10.79 2.19
C SER A 111 26.40 -10.55 3.60
N LEU A 112 25.09 -10.44 3.71
CA LEU A 112 24.43 -10.20 5.00
C LEU A 112 24.31 -11.51 5.79
N ASN A 113 24.42 -11.41 7.11
CA ASN A 113 24.38 -12.57 7.97
C ASN A 113 23.81 -12.24 9.34
N GLY A 114 22.71 -12.89 9.68
CA GLY A 114 22.08 -12.80 10.99
C GLY A 114 21.25 -11.53 11.20
N ILE A 115 20.53 -11.55 12.30
CA ILE A 115 19.58 -10.49 12.68
C ILE A 115 20.25 -9.11 12.83
N LYS A 116 21.54 -9.08 13.14
CA LYS A 116 22.30 -7.83 13.24
C LYS A 116 22.28 -7.02 11.94
N ASP A 117 22.10 -7.68 10.80
CA ASP A 117 22.06 -7.02 9.48
C ASP A 117 20.65 -6.68 9.04
N LEU A 118 19.63 -6.86 9.90
CA LEU A 118 18.23 -6.59 9.53
C LEU A 118 18.02 -5.15 9.04
N GLY A 119 18.62 -4.17 9.71
CA GLY A 119 18.48 -2.76 9.33
C GLY A 119 19.01 -2.49 7.92
N ILE A 120 20.15 -3.08 7.57
CA ILE A 120 20.76 -2.98 6.25
C ILE A 120 19.84 -3.64 5.21
N LEU A 121 19.39 -4.86 5.50
CA LEU A 121 18.49 -5.60 4.61
C LEU A 121 17.18 -4.84 4.37
N MET A 122 16.58 -4.26 5.40
CA MET A 122 15.35 -3.51 5.26
C MET A 122 15.52 -2.28 4.36
N LYS A 123 16.64 -1.59 4.49
CA LYS A 123 16.95 -0.44 3.62
C LYS A 123 17.07 -0.87 2.16
N LEU A 124 17.83 -1.94 1.91
CA LEU A 124 18.02 -2.47 0.55
C LEU A 124 16.72 -2.99 -0.04
N ALA A 125 15.91 -3.66 0.77
CA ALA A 125 14.61 -4.20 0.34
C ALA A 125 13.64 -3.07 -0.03
N LYS A 126 13.58 -2.01 0.75
CA LYS A 126 12.73 -0.84 0.45
C LYS A 126 13.12 -0.18 -0.87
N GLU A 127 14.42 -0.09 -1.16
CA GLU A 127 14.91 0.46 -2.41
C GLU A 127 14.60 -0.45 -3.62
N ALA A 128 14.78 -1.76 -3.46
CA ALA A 128 14.63 -2.73 -4.55
C ALA A 128 13.18 -3.11 -4.84
N ILE A 129 12.37 -3.25 -3.81
CA ILE A 129 10.98 -3.74 -3.90
C ILE A 129 9.98 -2.57 -3.92
N GLY A 130 10.23 -1.55 -3.10
CA GLY A 130 9.37 -0.37 -3.02
C GLY A 130 7.94 -0.72 -2.67
N SER A 131 7.00 -0.17 -3.42
CA SER A 131 5.57 -0.33 -3.19
C SER A 131 4.97 -1.65 -3.70
N ALA A 132 5.78 -2.54 -4.26
CA ALA A 132 5.33 -3.88 -4.66
C ALA A 132 5.11 -4.83 -3.47
N CYS A 133 5.41 -4.39 -2.25
CA CYS A 133 5.17 -5.14 -1.03
C CYS A 133 4.95 -4.17 0.13
N ASP A 134 4.04 -4.50 1.06
CA ASP A 134 3.88 -3.67 2.26
C ASP A 134 5.04 -3.88 3.25
N GLY A 135 5.23 -2.90 4.13
CA GLY A 135 6.34 -2.93 5.08
C GLY A 135 6.30 -4.08 6.08
N LYS A 136 5.11 -4.51 6.46
CA LYS A 136 4.94 -5.62 7.41
C LYS A 136 5.38 -6.94 6.80
N ARG A 137 4.91 -7.27 5.60
CA ARG A 137 5.31 -8.49 4.88
C ARG A 137 6.82 -8.50 4.62
N MET A 138 7.36 -7.36 4.21
CA MET A 138 8.79 -7.19 3.95
C MET A 138 9.61 -7.45 5.21
N SER A 139 9.20 -6.86 6.34
CA SER A 139 9.88 -7.03 7.63
C SER A 139 9.83 -8.48 8.12
N GLU A 140 8.68 -9.13 8.02
CA GLU A 140 8.52 -10.53 8.42
C GLU A 140 9.40 -11.46 7.57
N ALA A 141 9.42 -11.25 6.26
CA ALA A 141 10.26 -12.03 5.35
C ALA A 141 11.76 -11.83 5.62
N ALA A 142 12.17 -10.60 5.88
CA ALA A 142 13.56 -10.26 6.19
C ALA A 142 14.02 -10.88 7.50
N LYS A 143 13.20 -10.79 8.54
CA LYS A 143 13.52 -11.43 9.85
C LYS A 143 13.65 -12.93 9.72
N LYS A 144 12.73 -13.57 9.03
CA LYS A 144 12.74 -15.01 8.82
C LYS A 144 13.99 -15.45 8.04
N ALA A 145 14.36 -14.70 7.01
CA ALA A 145 15.52 -15.06 6.19
C ALA A 145 16.86 -14.90 6.92
N LEU A 146 16.94 -13.99 7.91
CA LEU A 146 18.16 -13.76 8.70
C LEU A 146 18.20 -14.54 10.02
N SER A 147 17.15 -15.27 10.33
CA SER A 147 17.07 -16.08 11.56
C SER A 147 17.94 -17.31 11.50
#